data_ddc877256733510fc899435d4de0a0de
#
_entry.id   ddc877256733510fc899435d4de0a0de
#
_cell.length_a   1.000
_cell.length_b   1.000
_cell.length_c   1.000
_cell.angle_alpha   90.00
_cell.angle_beta   90.00
_cell.angle_gamma   90.00
#
_symmetry.space_group_name_H-M   'P 1'
#
loop_
_entity.id
_entity.type
_entity.pdbx_description
1 polymer ?
#
loop_
_entity_poly.entity_id
_entity_poly.type
_entity_poly.pdbx_seq_one_letter_code
_entity_poly.pdbx_strand_id
1 'polypeptide(L)'
;MRVRQATVEDVPSLVALFQELDRMQADWRVFTPRPGFYDEVGAKYNEALADPDTVVLVAEDEDGEVVGMAYGEARTPSRFSDERALELSGVVVRAGYRGRGVGRELVHEAGRFAADRGVRWVELKTFAPNRGAMEFWEDLGFTARVVQLTSPTKVLLERLDGR
;
A
#
# COMPACT_ATOMS: atom_id res chain seq x y z
N MET A 1 21.91 0.18 -2.79
CA MET A 1 20.43 0.11 -2.79
C MET A 1 19.94 0.16 -4.22
N ARG A 2 19.04 -0.74 -4.61
CA ARG A 2 18.50 -0.83 -5.97
C ARG A 2 16.99 -1.12 -5.90
N VAL A 3 16.19 -0.35 -6.65
CA VAL A 3 14.76 -0.66 -6.86
C VAL A 3 14.61 -1.36 -8.21
N ARG A 4 13.83 -2.43 -8.25
CA ARG A 4 13.52 -3.21 -9.46
C ARG A 4 12.11 -3.79 -9.42
N GLN A 5 11.64 -4.25 -10.56
CA GLN A 5 10.46 -5.10 -10.61
C GLN A 5 10.68 -6.39 -9.79
N ALA A 6 9.66 -6.80 -9.07
CA ALA A 6 9.67 -8.06 -8.35
C ALA A 6 9.54 -9.25 -9.32
N THR A 7 10.03 -10.40 -8.88
CA THR A 7 9.89 -11.68 -9.56
C THR A 7 9.16 -12.69 -8.67
N VAL A 8 8.85 -13.86 -9.17
CA VAL A 8 8.17 -14.91 -8.37
C VAL A 8 9.00 -15.32 -7.15
N GLU A 9 10.33 -15.26 -7.26
CA GLU A 9 11.24 -15.56 -6.15
C GLU A 9 11.15 -14.57 -5.00
N ASP A 10 10.66 -13.36 -5.27
CA ASP A 10 10.49 -12.32 -4.23
C ASP A 10 9.20 -12.48 -3.41
N VAL A 11 8.24 -13.28 -3.87
CA VAL A 11 6.91 -13.40 -3.23
C VAL A 11 6.98 -13.70 -1.73
N PRO A 12 7.84 -14.60 -1.23
CA PRO A 12 7.99 -14.81 0.21
C PRO A 12 8.42 -13.54 0.96
N SER A 13 9.32 -12.75 0.39
CA SER A 13 9.77 -11.47 0.96
C SER A 13 8.67 -10.40 0.94
N LEU A 14 7.88 -10.35 -0.13
CA LEU A 14 6.73 -9.46 -0.25
C LEU A 14 5.68 -9.77 0.83
N VAL A 15 5.36 -11.04 1.04
CA VAL A 15 4.44 -11.48 2.10
C VAL A 15 4.97 -11.12 3.48
N ALA A 16 6.27 -11.34 3.73
CA ALA A 16 6.89 -10.98 5.01
C ALA A 16 6.84 -9.47 5.28
N LEU A 17 7.12 -8.63 4.27
CA LEU A 17 7.00 -7.17 4.37
C LEU A 17 5.56 -6.73 4.59
N PHE A 18 4.60 -7.36 3.91
CA PHE A 18 3.18 -7.08 4.14
C PHE A 18 2.76 -7.45 5.57
N GLN A 19 3.20 -8.59 6.10
CA GLN A 19 2.96 -8.98 7.49
C GLN A 19 3.57 -8.00 8.49
N GLU A 20 4.76 -7.45 8.19
CA GLU A 20 5.37 -6.41 9.03
C GLU A 20 4.51 -5.15 9.05
N LEU A 21 4.03 -4.70 7.89
CA LEU A 21 3.11 -3.57 7.77
C LEU A 21 1.81 -3.83 8.55
N ASP A 22 1.20 -4.99 8.36
CA ASP A 22 -0.06 -5.35 8.99
C ASP A 22 0.07 -5.37 10.53
N ARG A 23 1.17 -5.91 11.06
CA ARG A 23 1.45 -5.86 12.50
C ARG A 23 1.61 -4.45 13.03
N MET A 24 2.28 -3.57 12.29
CA MET A 24 2.41 -2.16 12.67
C MET A 24 1.06 -1.44 12.74
N GLN A 25 0.10 -1.84 11.92
CA GLN A 25 -1.20 -1.22 11.79
C GLN A 25 -2.28 -1.89 12.65
N ALA A 26 -1.92 -2.93 13.41
CA ALA A 26 -2.87 -3.77 14.15
C ALA A 26 -3.79 -2.99 15.09
N ASP A 27 -3.26 -1.98 15.78
CA ASP A 27 -4.01 -1.17 16.74
C ASP A 27 -4.95 -0.13 16.07
N TRP A 28 -4.78 0.11 14.79
CA TRP A 28 -5.56 1.12 14.05
C TRP A 28 -6.70 0.51 13.22
N ARG A 29 -6.65 -0.78 12.95
CA ARG A 29 -7.68 -1.45 12.16
C ARG A 29 -8.86 -1.89 13.01
N VAL A 30 -10.04 -1.86 12.41
CA VAL A 30 -11.29 -2.32 13.03
C VAL A 30 -11.42 -3.85 12.96
N PHE A 31 -10.93 -4.45 11.86
CA PHE A 31 -11.09 -5.86 11.57
C PHE A 31 -9.75 -6.58 11.66
N THR A 32 -9.77 -7.82 12.18
CA THR A 32 -8.58 -8.69 12.21
C THR A 32 -8.53 -9.57 10.97
N PRO A 33 -7.32 -9.90 10.47
CA PRO A 33 -7.17 -10.87 9.38
C PRO A 33 -7.75 -12.22 9.76
N ARG A 34 -8.44 -12.88 8.81
CA ARG A 34 -8.93 -14.24 8.99
C ARG A 34 -7.81 -15.26 8.79
N PRO A 35 -7.97 -16.51 9.30
CA PRO A 35 -7.02 -17.58 9.02
C PRO A 35 -6.82 -17.78 7.51
N GLY A 36 -5.58 -18.03 7.07
CA GLY A 36 -5.23 -18.20 5.66
C GLY A 36 -5.08 -16.90 4.84
N PHE A 37 -5.34 -15.73 5.44
CA PHE A 37 -5.28 -14.46 4.73
C PHE A 37 -3.92 -14.20 4.07
N TYR A 38 -2.81 -14.53 4.73
CA TYR A 38 -1.47 -14.28 4.17
C TYR A 38 -1.10 -15.23 3.03
N ASP A 39 -1.69 -16.43 2.99
CA ASP A 39 -1.54 -17.35 1.85
C ASP A 39 -2.22 -16.75 0.61
N GLU A 40 -3.37 -16.11 0.79
CA GLU A 40 -4.06 -15.39 -0.28
C GLU A 40 -3.30 -14.16 -0.73
N VAL A 41 -2.63 -13.44 0.18
CA VAL A 41 -1.74 -12.32 -0.18
C VAL A 41 -0.61 -12.81 -1.10
N GLY A 42 0.00 -13.96 -0.80
CA GLY A 42 1.03 -14.56 -1.66
C GLY A 42 0.49 -14.93 -3.04
N ALA A 43 -0.69 -15.55 -3.11
CA ALA A 43 -1.37 -15.87 -4.37
C ALA A 43 -1.66 -14.58 -5.18
N LYS A 44 -2.14 -13.54 -4.53
CA LYS A 44 -2.40 -12.24 -5.16
C LYS A 44 -1.13 -11.62 -5.75
N TYR A 45 0.01 -11.70 -5.08
CA TYR A 45 1.27 -11.20 -5.65
C TYR A 45 1.69 -12.00 -6.87
N ASN A 46 1.53 -13.33 -6.87
CA ASN A 46 1.81 -14.15 -8.06
C ASN A 46 0.93 -13.76 -9.26
N GLU A 47 -0.35 -13.51 -9.04
CA GLU A 47 -1.27 -13.03 -10.07
C GLU A 47 -0.86 -11.63 -10.56
N ALA A 48 -0.53 -10.73 -9.64
CA ALA A 48 -0.12 -9.36 -9.93
C ALA A 48 1.14 -9.27 -10.79
N LEU A 49 2.10 -10.18 -10.58
CA LEU A 49 3.34 -10.23 -11.38
C LEU A 49 3.09 -10.55 -12.87
N ALA A 50 1.98 -11.19 -13.19
CA ALA A 50 1.56 -11.52 -14.55
C ALA A 50 0.63 -10.48 -15.19
N ASP A 51 0.10 -9.55 -14.40
CA ASP A 51 -0.87 -8.55 -14.84
C ASP A 51 -0.15 -7.27 -15.32
N PRO A 52 -0.32 -6.86 -16.60
CA PRO A 52 0.30 -5.65 -17.12
C PRO A 52 -0.21 -4.34 -16.49
N ASP A 53 -1.37 -4.36 -15.84
CA ASP A 53 -1.94 -3.21 -15.14
C ASP A 53 -1.50 -3.12 -13.68
N THR A 54 -0.66 -4.03 -13.20
CA THR A 54 -0.09 -3.99 -11.86
C THR A 54 1.41 -3.67 -11.87
N VAL A 55 1.86 -3.05 -10.81
CA VAL A 55 3.28 -2.82 -10.52
C VAL A 55 3.63 -3.42 -9.17
N VAL A 56 4.60 -4.31 -9.17
CA VAL A 56 5.18 -4.89 -7.95
C VAL A 56 6.67 -4.61 -7.95
N LEU A 57 7.13 -3.81 -7.01
CA LEU A 57 8.52 -3.38 -6.90
C LEU A 57 9.12 -3.88 -5.59
N VAL A 58 10.41 -4.18 -5.64
CA VAL A 58 11.24 -4.45 -4.48
C VAL A 58 12.43 -3.50 -4.44
N ALA A 59 12.83 -3.14 -3.22
CA ALA A 59 14.09 -2.48 -2.95
C ALA A 59 15.06 -3.47 -2.31
N GLU A 60 16.22 -3.64 -2.92
CA GLU A 60 17.31 -4.48 -2.43
C GLU A 60 18.42 -3.63 -1.82
N ASP A 61 19.02 -4.11 -0.76
CA ASP A 61 20.25 -3.54 -0.22
C ASP A 61 21.49 -4.02 -0.99
N GLU A 62 22.69 -3.75 -0.44
CA GLU A 62 23.95 -4.12 -1.06
C GLU A 62 24.25 -5.62 -1.02
N ASP A 63 23.63 -6.32 -0.08
CA ASP A 63 23.73 -7.77 0.10
C ASP A 63 22.67 -8.55 -0.72
N GLY A 64 21.77 -7.83 -1.42
CA GLY A 64 20.67 -8.40 -2.20
C GLY A 64 19.45 -8.77 -1.36
N GLU A 65 19.39 -8.35 -0.08
CA GLU A 65 18.19 -8.53 0.74
C GLU A 65 17.08 -7.58 0.30
N VAL A 66 15.85 -8.09 0.21
CA VAL A 66 14.66 -7.28 -0.02
C VAL A 66 14.27 -6.55 1.28
N VAL A 67 14.42 -5.23 1.25
CA VAL A 67 14.23 -4.35 2.41
C VAL A 67 13.06 -3.41 2.28
N GLY A 68 12.41 -3.40 1.13
CA GLY A 68 11.21 -2.62 0.89
C GLY A 68 10.44 -3.12 -0.32
N MET A 69 9.18 -2.74 -0.39
CA MET A 69 8.30 -3.04 -1.52
C MET A 69 7.35 -1.90 -1.82
N ALA A 70 6.86 -1.86 -3.07
CA ALA A 70 5.65 -1.13 -3.46
C ALA A 70 4.77 -2.03 -4.33
N TYR A 71 3.47 -2.00 -4.08
CA TYR A 71 2.46 -2.68 -4.87
C TYR A 71 1.38 -1.68 -5.29
N GLY A 72 1.01 -1.69 -6.56
CA GLY A 72 -0.05 -0.85 -7.09
C GLY A 72 -0.76 -1.46 -8.28
N GLU A 73 -2.00 -1.05 -8.48
CA GLU A 73 -2.88 -1.50 -9.56
C GLU A 73 -3.49 -0.30 -10.28
N ALA A 74 -3.30 -0.23 -11.60
CA ALA A 74 -3.89 0.80 -12.44
C ALA A 74 -5.32 0.41 -12.83
N ARG A 75 -6.30 1.02 -12.17
CA ARG A 75 -7.72 0.70 -12.35
C ARG A 75 -8.60 1.94 -12.43
N THR A 76 -9.84 1.76 -12.87
CA THR A 76 -10.86 2.80 -12.77
C THR A 76 -11.38 2.84 -11.33
N PRO A 77 -11.15 3.94 -10.57
CA PRO A 77 -11.47 4.01 -9.15
C PRO A 77 -12.97 4.12 -8.87
N SER A 78 -13.74 4.48 -9.88
CA SER A 78 -15.18 4.73 -9.74
C SER A 78 -15.93 4.39 -11.01
N ARG A 79 -17.13 3.82 -10.86
CA ARG A 79 -18.08 3.62 -12.00
C ARG A 79 -18.62 4.92 -12.60
N PHE A 80 -18.30 6.07 -12.02
CA PHE A 80 -18.74 7.38 -12.52
C PHE A 80 -17.73 8.04 -13.47
N SER A 81 -16.54 7.46 -13.64
CA SER A 81 -15.50 8.00 -14.47
C SER A 81 -14.76 6.89 -15.20
N ASP A 82 -14.38 7.14 -16.44
CA ASP A 82 -13.48 6.27 -17.21
C ASP A 82 -12.00 6.60 -16.95
N GLU A 83 -11.70 7.62 -16.14
CA GLU A 83 -10.32 7.93 -15.76
C GLU A 83 -9.73 6.82 -14.91
N ARG A 84 -8.47 6.49 -15.19
CA ARG A 84 -7.70 5.50 -14.44
C ARG A 84 -6.84 6.17 -13.38
N ALA A 85 -6.69 5.49 -12.26
CA ALA A 85 -5.73 5.84 -11.22
C ALA A 85 -4.85 4.62 -10.89
N LEU A 86 -3.60 4.87 -10.53
CA LEU A 86 -2.77 3.86 -9.89
C LEU A 86 -3.09 3.87 -8.39
N GLU A 87 -3.76 2.83 -7.89
CA GLU A 87 -3.96 2.65 -6.45
C GLU A 87 -2.73 1.93 -5.86
N LEU A 88 -1.98 2.63 -5.02
CA LEU A 88 -0.90 2.04 -4.23
C LEU A 88 -1.49 1.39 -2.97
N SER A 89 -1.45 0.08 -2.90
CA SER A 89 -2.04 -0.70 -1.80
C SER A 89 -1.03 -1.14 -0.74
N GLY A 90 0.26 -1.02 -1.01
CA GLY A 90 1.31 -1.36 -0.06
C GLY A 90 2.62 -0.69 -0.44
N VAL A 91 3.07 0.23 0.38
CA VAL A 91 4.45 0.75 0.34
C VAL A 91 5.05 0.51 1.70
N VAL A 92 6.04 -0.35 1.76
CA VAL A 92 6.65 -0.81 3.01
C VAL A 92 8.16 -0.71 2.92
N VAL A 93 8.77 -0.22 3.98
CA VAL A 93 10.24 -0.23 4.15
C VAL A 93 10.55 -0.77 5.54
N ARG A 94 11.43 -1.77 5.62
CA ARG A 94 11.91 -2.32 6.91
C ARG A 94 12.44 -1.21 7.81
N ALA A 95 12.20 -1.33 9.12
CA ALA A 95 12.50 -0.30 10.10
C ALA A 95 13.96 0.22 10.02
N GLY A 96 14.93 -0.67 9.87
CA GLY A 96 16.35 -0.32 9.77
C GLY A 96 16.76 0.44 8.51
N TYR A 97 15.87 0.53 7.51
CA TYR A 97 16.12 1.18 6.21
C TYR A 97 15.26 2.43 5.98
N ARG A 98 14.40 2.78 6.94
CA ARG A 98 13.58 3.99 6.87
C ARG A 98 14.44 5.26 6.99
N GLY A 99 13.94 6.38 6.47
CA GLY A 99 14.66 7.65 6.48
C GLY A 99 15.85 7.73 5.52
N ARG A 100 16.10 6.68 4.70
CA ARG A 100 17.22 6.63 3.73
C ARG A 100 16.78 6.83 2.28
N GLY A 101 15.56 7.33 2.05
CA GLY A 101 15.03 7.58 0.71
C GLY A 101 14.38 6.38 0.01
N VAL A 102 14.45 5.16 0.57
CA VAL A 102 13.94 3.91 -0.06
C VAL A 102 12.48 4.02 -0.47
N GLY A 103 11.62 4.53 0.41
CA GLY A 103 10.20 4.73 0.11
C GLY A 103 9.97 5.73 -1.04
N ARG A 104 10.76 6.79 -1.11
CA ARG A 104 10.68 7.78 -2.21
C ARG A 104 11.05 7.14 -3.54
N GLU A 105 12.08 6.32 -3.57
CA GLU A 105 12.53 5.61 -4.78
C GLU A 105 11.47 4.62 -5.26
N LEU A 106 10.88 3.84 -4.35
CA LEU A 106 9.78 2.92 -4.67
C LEU A 106 8.57 3.65 -5.26
N VAL A 107 8.16 4.77 -4.65
CA VAL A 107 7.02 5.58 -5.13
C VAL A 107 7.36 6.26 -6.45
N HIS A 108 8.60 6.71 -6.64
CA HIS A 108 9.06 7.28 -7.90
C HIS A 108 8.93 6.28 -9.06
N GLU A 109 9.41 5.05 -8.88
CA GLU A 109 9.30 4.00 -9.91
C GLU A 109 7.84 3.59 -10.17
N ALA A 110 6.99 3.53 -9.12
CA ALA A 110 5.56 3.32 -9.29
C ALA A 110 4.89 4.48 -10.07
N GLY A 111 5.31 5.72 -9.82
CA GLY A 111 4.85 6.89 -10.57
C GLY A 111 5.26 6.85 -12.03
N ARG A 112 6.48 6.38 -12.35
CA ARG A 112 6.93 6.16 -13.74
C ARG A 112 6.08 5.11 -14.44
N PHE A 113 5.79 3.99 -13.77
CA PHE A 113 4.88 2.97 -14.30
C PHE A 113 3.52 3.56 -14.68
N ALA A 114 2.95 4.43 -13.83
CA ALA A 114 1.69 5.12 -14.11
C ALA A 114 1.82 6.06 -15.33
N ALA A 115 2.86 6.88 -15.36
CA ALA A 115 3.11 7.84 -16.44
C ALA A 115 3.27 7.15 -17.81
N ASP A 116 4.03 6.06 -17.88
CA ASP A 116 4.26 5.27 -19.10
C ASP A 116 2.97 4.66 -19.66
N ARG A 117 1.92 4.53 -18.83
CA ARG A 117 0.58 4.03 -19.21
C ARG A 117 -0.46 5.12 -19.39
N GLY A 118 -0.06 6.38 -19.33
CA GLY A 118 -0.98 7.51 -19.43
C GLY A 118 -1.94 7.62 -18.25
N VAL A 119 -1.65 6.97 -17.11
CA VAL A 119 -2.42 7.08 -15.88
C VAL A 119 -2.07 8.40 -15.19
N ARG A 120 -3.07 9.28 -15.03
CA ARG A 120 -2.85 10.66 -14.56
C ARG A 120 -2.86 10.82 -13.06
N TRP A 121 -3.44 9.87 -12.34
CA TRP A 121 -3.65 9.95 -10.90
C TRP A 121 -3.00 8.78 -10.19
N VAL A 122 -2.40 9.06 -9.06
CA VAL A 122 -1.95 8.06 -8.09
C VAL A 122 -2.75 8.28 -6.82
N GLU A 123 -3.34 7.22 -6.29
CA GLU A 123 -4.11 7.27 -5.05
C GLU A 123 -3.70 6.16 -4.08
N LEU A 124 -3.99 6.35 -2.82
CA LEU A 124 -3.74 5.36 -1.78
C LEU A 124 -4.69 5.54 -0.60
N LYS A 125 -4.71 4.53 0.26
CA LYS A 125 -5.38 4.60 1.56
C LYS A 125 -4.34 4.41 2.66
N THR A 126 -4.43 5.24 3.69
CA THR A 126 -3.60 5.10 4.88
C THR A 126 -4.45 5.28 6.13
N PHE A 127 -4.00 4.72 7.25
CA PHE A 127 -4.66 4.92 8.51
C PHE A 127 -4.39 6.34 9.05
N ALA A 128 -5.44 7.06 9.41
CA ALA A 128 -5.32 8.43 9.94
C ALA A 128 -4.38 8.57 11.16
N PRO A 129 -4.30 7.58 12.08
CA PRO A 129 -3.33 7.62 13.18
C PRO A 129 -1.87 7.44 12.76
N ASN A 130 -1.59 6.96 11.53
CA ASN A 130 -0.23 6.78 11.02
C ASN A 130 0.36 8.13 10.57
N ARG A 131 0.75 8.97 11.54
CA ARG A 131 1.26 10.32 11.26
C ARG A 131 2.50 10.32 10.38
N GLY A 132 3.43 9.41 10.61
CA GLY A 132 4.64 9.32 9.78
C GLY A 132 4.36 8.99 8.32
N ALA A 133 3.36 8.15 8.04
CA ALA A 133 2.93 7.90 6.67
C ALA A 133 2.20 9.13 6.10
N MET A 134 1.35 9.81 6.88
CA MET A 134 0.65 11.03 6.43
C MET A 134 1.66 12.11 6.01
N GLU A 135 2.64 12.42 6.86
CA GLU A 135 3.71 13.40 6.56
C GLU A 135 4.51 12.99 5.32
N PHE A 136 4.87 11.71 5.19
CA PHE A 136 5.58 11.20 4.01
C PHE A 136 4.78 11.41 2.71
N TRP A 137 3.46 11.14 2.74
CA TRP A 137 2.60 11.30 1.56
C TRP A 137 2.35 12.77 1.23
N GLU A 138 2.15 13.62 2.24
CA GLU A 138 2.00 15.07 2.07
C GLU A 138 3.26 15.70 1.44
N ASP A 139 4.44 15.30 1.89
CA ASP A 139 5.74 15.70 1.32
C ASP A 139 5.90 15.30 -0.16
N LEU A 140 5.21 14.25 -0.60
CA LEU A 140 5.18 13.81 -2.01
C LEU A 140 4.04 14.46 -2.81
N GLY A 141 3.28 15.39 -2.21
CA GLY A 141 2.21 16.12 -2.87
C GLY A 141 0.84 15.45 -2.84
N PHE A 142 0.66 14.38 -2.05
CA PHE A 142 -0.66 13.79 -1.84
C PHE A 142 -1.51 14.67 -0.94
N THR A 143 -2.79 14.71 -1.24
CA THR A 143 -3.78 15.49 -0.46
C THR A 143 -4.92 14.58 -0.04
N ALA A 144 -5.30 14.60 1.24
CA ALA A 144 -6.44 13.85 1.74
C ALA A 144 -7.74 14.32 1.08
N ARG A 145 -8.48 13.39 0.45
CA ARG A 145 -9.74 13.67 -0.27
C ARG A 145 -10.94 12.99 0.36
N VAL A 146 -10.74 11.86 1.01
CA VAL A 146 -11.81 11.05 1.58
C VAL A 146 -11.41 10.66 3.01
N VAL A 147 -12.36 10.73 3.92
CA VAL A 147 -12.21 10.24 5.29
C VAL A 147 -13.24 9.15 5.52
N GLN A 148 -12.79 7.97 5.94
CA GLN A 148 -13.67 6.88 6.34
C GLN A 148 -13.89 6.92 7.86
N LEU A 149 -15.16 7.00 8.27
CA LEU A 149 -15.56 6.99 9.67
C LEU A 149 -16.21 5.64 10.01
N THR A 150 -15.90 5.10 11.18
CA THR A 150 -16.49 3.87 11.70
C THR A 150 -16.94 4.05 13.14
N SER A 151 -18.07 3.47 13.49
CA SER A 151 -18.58 3.42 14.86
C SER A 151 -19.09 2.02 15.16
N PRO A 152 -18.85 1.46 16.37
CA PRO A 152 -19.57 0.28 16.80
C PRO A 152 -21.07 0.59 16.85
N THR A 153 -21.89 -0.32 16.32
CA THR A 153 -23.37 -0.13 16.29
C THR A 153 -23.95 0.18 17.66
N LYS A 154 -23.45 -0.49 18.69
CA LYS A 154 -23.88 -0.24 20.07
C LYS A 154 -23.65 1.20 20.50
N VAL A 155 -22.45 1.73 20.27
CA VAL A 155 -22.08 3.11 20.60
C VAL A 155 -22.94 4.12 19.83
N LEU A 156 -23.19 3.85 18.55
CA LEU A 156 -24.07 4.69 17.73
C LEU A 156 -25.47 4.77 18.32
N LEU A 157 -26.07 3.62 18.67
CA LEU A 157 -27.41 3.58 19.25
C LEU A 157 -27.47 4.25 20.63
N GLU A 158 -26.52 3.97 21.53
CA GLU A 158 -26.46 4.62 22.85
C GLU A 158 -26.41 6.16 22.75
N ARG A 159 -25.72 6.71 21.75
CA ARG A 159 -25.65 8.15 21.53
C ARG A 159 -26.91 8.76 20.91
N LEU A 160 -27.65 7.98 20.14
CA LEU A 160 -28.90 8.44 19.53
C LEU A 160 -30.10 8.34 20.50
N ASP A 161 -30.15 7.25 21.28
CA ASP A 161 -31.24 7.00 22.25
C ASP A 161 -31.14 7.89 23.51
N GLY A 162 -29.95 8.40 23.81
CA GLY A 162 -29.66 9.27 24.95
C GLY A 162 -29.89 10.76 24.71
N ARG A 163 -30.57 11.16 23.62
CA ARG A 163 -30.92 12.54 23.30
C ARG A 163 -32.36 12.87 23.67
#